data_d37488009651cac956d2b9227f92bef9
#
_entry.id   d37488009651cac956d2b9227f92bef9
#
_cell.length_a   1.000
_cell.length_b   1.000
_cell.length_c   1.000
_cell.angle_alpha   90.00
_cell.angle_beta   90.00
_cell.angle_gamma   90.00
#
_symmetry.space_group_name_H-M   'P 1'
#
loop_
_entity.id
_entity.type
_entity.pdbx_description
1 polymer ?
#
loop_
_entity_poly.entity_id
_entity_poly.type
_entity_poly.pdbx_seq_one_letter_code
_entity_poly.pdbx_strand_id
1 'polypeptide(L)'
;EITTRLVGSEMCIRDSYPCMGCRSFPTSEDSQRDPDGTRKYYGRFNQGVVTINLVDVACSAEGHIDRFWEILESRLELCHRALRCRHERLLGTVSDVAPILWQHGALARLKKGETIDKLLFNGYSTISLGYAGLCEMCVRMTGKTHTSPEGKKLALEVMQKLNDKCKEWKEAENISYSVYGTPMESTTYKFAKCL
;
A
#
# COMPACT_ATOMS: atom_id res chain seq x y z
N GLU A 1 -16.01 -3.54 -28.66
CA GLU A 1 -14.92 -4.55 -28.67
C GLU A 1 -13.52 -3.95 -28.39
N ILE A 2 -13.28 -2.69 -28.76
CA ILE A 2 -11.98 -2.04 -28.53
C ILE A 2 -11.80 -1.60 -27.07
N THR A 3 -12.87 -1.25 -26.39
CA THR A 3 -12.85 -0.82 -24.98
C THR A 3 -12.54 -1.95 -24.01
N THR A 4 -12.89 -3.17 -24.31
CA THR A 4 -12.62 -4.34 -23.46
C THR A 4 -11.15 -4.78 -23.46
N ARG A 5 -10.39 -4.45 -24.52
CA ARG A 5 -8.96 -4.75 -24.61
C ARG A 5 -8.05 -3.71 -23.97
N LEU A 6 -8.52 -2.47 -23.80
CA LEU A 6 -7.74 -1.37 -23.21
C LEU A 6 -7.68 -1.44 -21.69
N VAL A 7 -8.61 -2.10 -21.04
CA VAL A 7 -8.64 -2.23 -19.57
C VAL A 7 -7.91 -3.48 -19.08
N GLY A 8 -7.49 -4.34 -19.99
CA GLY A 8 -6.45 -5.35 -19.78
C GLY A 8 -6.79 -6.54 -18.88
N SER A 9 -7.93 -6.59 -18.23
CA SER A 9 -8.36 -7.80 -17.55
C SER A 9 -9.87 -7.90 -17.41
N GLU A 10 -10.40 -9.10 -17.57
CA GLU A 10 -11.81 -9.40 -17.27
C GLU A 10 -12.21 -9.02 -15.82
N MET A 11 -11.23 -8.91 -14.93
CA MET A 11 -11.42 -8.52 -13.54
C MET A 11 -11.87 -7.06 -13.38
N CYS A 12 -11.40 -6.15 -14.23
CA CYS A 12 -11.89 -4.76 -14.24
C CYS A 12 -13.32 -4.65 -14.75
N ILE A 13 -13.75 -5.57 -15.60
CA ILE A 13 -15.10 -5.60 -16.17
C ILE A 13 -16.11 -6.19 -15.20
N ARG A 14 -15.66 -7.08 -14.31
CA ARG A 14 -16.51 -7.77 -13.32
C ARG A 14 -16.55 -7.07 -11.96
N ASP A 15 -16.09 -5.83 -11.87
CA ASP A 15 -16.08 -5.02 -10.65
C ASP A 15 -15.42 -5.71 -9.44
N SER A 16 -14.57 -6.72 -9.70
CA SER A 16 -13.93 -7.49 -8.63
C SER A 16 -12.71 -6.78 -8.04
N TYR A 17 -12.15 -5.78 -8.72
CA TYR A 17 -11.00 -5.02 -8.26
C TYR A 17 -11.09 -3.54 -8.65
N PRO A 18 -11.28 -2.63 -7.69
CA PRO A 18 -11.21 -1.20 -7.96
C PRO A 18 -9.77 -0.81 -8.27
N CYS A 19 -9.50 -0.49 -9.53
CA CYS A 19 -8.21 0.08 -9.94
C CYS A 19 -8.13 1.53 -9.47
N MET A 20 -7.09 1.87 -8.73
CA MET A 20 -6.78 3.24 -8.34
C MET A 20 -5.43 3.66 -8.90
N GLY A 21 -5.41 4.26 -10.09
CA GLY A 21 -4.18 4.75 -10.70
C GLY A 21 -3.13 3.66 -10.94
N CYS A 22 -1.86 4.07 -11.05
CA CYS A 22 -0.76 3.18 -11.33
C CYS A 22 -0.52 2.16 -10.19
N ARG A 23 -0.79 0.88 -10.44
CA ARG A 23 -0.44 -0.26 -9.58
C ARG A 23 -1.08 -0.29 -8.18
N SER A 24 -2.10 0.52 -7.92
CA SER A 24 -2.81 0.50 -6.65
C SER A 24 -4.15 -0.19 -6.80
N PHE A 25 -4.35 -1.26 -6.04
CA PHE A 25 -5.59 -2.02 -5.99
C PHE A 25 -6.06 -2.07 -4.54
N PRO A 26 -7.06 -1.25 -4.15
CA PRO A 26 -7.67 -1.40 -2.84
C PRO A 26 -8.30 -2.79 -2.74
N THR A 27 -7.92 -3.55 -1.73
CA THR A 27 -8.50 -4.86 -1.48
C THR A 27 -9.97 -4.73 -1.11
N SER A 28 -10.84 -5.54 -1.72
CA SER A 28 -12.23 -5.64 -1.29
C SER A 28 -12.29 -6.51 -0.03
N GLU A 29 -12.53 -5.87 1.10
CA GLU A 29 -12.71 -6.57 2.38
C GLU A 29 -14.13 -7.10 2.51
N ASP A 30 -14.31 -8.23 3.17
CA ASP A 30 -15.64 -8.79 3.43
C ASP A 30 -16.49 -7.92 4.36
N SER A 31 -15.85 -7.03 5.14
CA SER A 31 -16.52 -6.06 5.99
C SER A 31 -17.21 -4.93 5.23
N GLN A 32 -16.85 -4.71 3.96
CA GLN A 32 -17.40 -3.65 3.13
C GLN A 32 -18.38 -4.22 2.12
N ARG A 33 -19.63 -4.35 2.57
CA ARG A 33 -20.74 -4.79 1.75
C ARG A 33 -21.76 -3.68 1.59
N ASP A 34 -22.38 -3.63 0.43
CA ASP A 34 -23.57 -2.83 0.21
C ASP A 34 -24.78 -3.45 0.96
N PRO A 35 -25.89 -2.72 1.13
CA PRO A 35 -27.07 -3.22 1.84
C PRO A 35 -27.65 -4.53 1.27
N ASP A 36 -27.38 -4.82 0.01
CA ASP A 36 -27.78 -6.05 -0.69
C ASP A 36 -26.82 -7.24 -0.43
N GLY A 37 -25.75 -7.03 0.36
CA GLY A 37 -24.75 -8.04 0.69
C GLY A 37 -23.63 -8.17 -0.35
N THR A 38 -23.65 -7.43 -1.45
CA THR A 38 -22.58 -7.44 -2.44
C THR A 38 -21.34 -6.71 -1.93
N ARG A 39 -20.14 -7.11 -2.43
CA ARG A 39 -18.90 -6.43 -2.06
C ARG A 39 -18.84 -5.04 -2.67
N LYS A 40 -18.43 -4.06 -1.88
CA LYS A 40 -18.30 -2.68 -2.34
C LYS A 40 -16.98 -2.44 -3.05
N TYR A 41 -17.04 -2.15 -4.34
CA TYR A 41 -15.87 -1.90 -5.17
C TYR A 41 -15.70 -0.42 -5.58
N TYR A 42 -16.72 0.40 -5.44
CA TYR A 42 -16.72 1.81 -5.82
C TYR A 42 -16.51 2.75 -4.62
N GLY A 43 -16.09 3.98 -4.89
CA GLY A 43 -15.94 5.03 -3.88
C GLY A 43 -14.80 4.77 -2.89
N ARG A 44 -13.88 3.87 -3.20
CA ARG A 44 -12.74 3.53 -2.35
C ARG A 44 -11.52 4.36 -2.75
N PHE A 45 -10.64 4.62 -1.80
CA PHE A 45 -9.45 5.44 -2.02
C PHE A 45 -8.26 4.98 -1.18
N ASN A 46 -7.07 5.46 -1.54
CA ASN A 46 -5.85 5.26 -0.77
C ASN A 46 -5.53 6.53 0.02
N GLN A 47 -5.31 6.39 1.33
CA GLN A 47 -4.98 7.49 2.24
C GLN A 47 -3.56 8.00 2.04
N GLY A 48 -2.69 7.20 1.43
CA GLY A 48 -1.30 7.55 1.14
C GLY A 48 -0.36 6.36 1.19
N VAL A 49 0.89 6.63 0.81
CA VAL A 49 1.95 5.62 0.74
C VAL A 49 3.16 6.08 1.55
N VAL A 50 3.77 5.17 2.29
CA VAL A 50 5.12 5.31 2.86
C VAL A 50 5.96 4.19 2.27
N THR A 51 7.09 4.53 1.65
CA THR A 51 7.91 3.56 0.91
C THR A 51 9.17 3.22 1.69
N ILE A 52 9.39 1.93 1.96
CA ILE A 52 10.64 1.41 2.50
C ILE A 52 11.68 1.26 1.38
N ASN A 53 12.91 1.71 1.66
CA ASN A 53 14.06 1.52 0.79
C ASN A 53 14.78 0.21 1.14
N LEU A 54 14.50 -0.85 0.40
CA LEU A 54 15.13 -2.16 0.64
C LEU A 54 16.63 -2.17 0.30
N VAL A 55 17.08 -1.26 -0.56
CA VAL A 55 18.51 -1.11 -0.89
C VAL A 55 19.28 -0.57 0.33
N ASP A 56 18.74 0.45 1.02
CA ASP A 56 19.32 0.99 2.25
C ASP A 56 19.43 -0.09 3.33
N VAL A 57 18.39 -0.89 3.51
CA VAL A 57 18.39 -2.03 4.45
C VAL A 57 19.52 -3.01 4.13
N ALA A 58 19.66 -3.41 2.84
CA ALA A 58 20.69 -4.35 2.40
C ALA A 58 22.11 -3.77 2.51
N CYS A 59 22.29 -2.49 2.20
CA CYS A 59 23.59 -1.83 2.34
C CYS A 59 24.01 -1.72 3.80
N SER A 60 23.08 -1.34 4.68
CA SER A 60 23.30 -1.22 6.12
C SER A 60 23.57 -2.56 6.80
N ALA A 61 23.10 -3.67 6.21
CA ALA A 61 23.34 -5.02 6.73
C ALA A 61 24.76 -5.54 6.44
N GLU A 62 25.49 -4.92 5.49
CA GLU A 62 26.89 -5.29 5.13
C GLU A 62 27.06 -6.78 4.75
N GLY A 63 26.03 -7.40 4.20
CA GLY A 63 26.01 -8.82 3.80
C GLY A 63 25.64 -9.80 4.91
N HIS A 64 25.39 -9.34 6.13
CA HIS A 64 24.98 -10.18 7.26
C HIS A 64 23.45 -10.36 7.28
N ILE A 65 22.98 -11.59 7.08
CA ILE A 65 21.54 -11.87 6.94
C ILE A 65 20.74 -11.59 8.24
N ASP A 66 21.29 -11.92 9.41
CA ASP A 66 20.60 -11.65 10.69
C ASP A 66 20.44 -10.16 10.92
N ARG A 67 21.49 -9.38 10.66
CA ARG A 67 21.46 -7.92 10.73
C ARG A 67 20.48 -7.31 9.72
N PHE A 68 20.35 -7.93 8.53
CA PHE A 68 19.36 -7.52 7.53
C PHE A 68 17.94 -7.58 8.10
N TRP A 69 17.57 -8.69 8.73
CA TRP A 69 16.24 -8.86 9.31
C TRP A 69 15.97 -7.91 10.47
N GLU A 70 16.96 -7.66 11.33
CA GLU A 70 16.85 -6.68 12.43
C GLU A 70 16.62 -5.26 11.92
N ILE A 71 17.40 -4.84 10.92
CA ILE A 71 17.25 -3.51 10.31
C ILE A 71 15.91 -3.40 9.58
N LEU A 72 15.51 -4.43 8.84
CA LEU A 72 14.22 -4.46 8.15
C LEU A 72 13.07 -4.28 9.15
N GLU A 73 13.07 -5.00 10.26
CA GLU A 73 12.04 -4.87 11.31
C GLU A 73 12.01 -3.44 11.88
N SER A 74 13.17 -2.87 12.21
CA SER A 74 13.28 -1.48 12.71
C SER A 74 12.74 -0.46 11.69
N ARG A 75 13.02 -0.65 10.39
CA ARG A 75 12.52 0.21 9.33
C ARG A 75 11.01 0.04 9.10
N LEU A 76 10.48 -1.17 9.25
CA LEU A 76 9.04 -1.44 9.17
C LEU A 76 8.28 -0.74 10.29
N GLU A 77 8.80 -0.77 11.51
CA GLU A 77 8.22 -0.03 12.64
C GLU A 77 8.20 1.49 12.37
N LEU A 78 9.26 2.04 11.79
CA LEU A 78 9.31 3.43 11.40
C LEU A 78 8.29 3.76 10.29
N CYS A 79 8.14 2.87 9.30
CA CYS A 79 7.13 3.00 8.26
C CYS A 79 5.71 2.95 8.85
N HIS A 80 5.45 2.04 9.78
CA HIS A 80 4.17 1.94 10.48
C HIS A 80 3.81 3.25 11.19
N ARG A 81 4.72 3.80 11.98
CA ARG A 81 4.54 5.10 12.64
C ARG A 81 4.25 6.22 11.66
N ALA A 82 4.95 6.26 10.53
CA ALA A 82 4.72 7.26 9.50
C ALA A 82 3.36 7.09 8.80
N LEU A 83 2.92 5.84 8.56
CA LEU A 83 1.59 5.54 8.04
C LEU A 83 0.50 5.97 9.04
N ARG A 84 0.69 5.69 10.32
CA ARG A 84 -0.19 6.15 11.40
C ARG A 84 -0.32 7.67 11.43
N CYS A 85 0.78 8.40 11.39
CA CYS A 85 0.78 9.86 11.28
C CYS A 85 -0.03 10.37 10.10
N ARG A 86 0.06 9.71 8.94
CA ARG A 86 -0.73 10.09 7.75
C ARG A 86 -2.21 9.82 7.96
N HIS A 87 -2.57 8.68 8.53
CA HIS A 87 -3.96 8.35 8.86
C HIS A 87 -4.56 9.35 9.85
N GLU A 88 -3.87 9.60 10.96
CA GLU A 88 -4.29 10.51 12.01
C GLU A 88 -4.48 11.95 11.51
N ARG A 89 -3.66 12.37 10.53
CA ARG A 89 -3.79 13.69 9.90
C ARG A 89 -5.09 13.87 9.12
N LEU A 90 -5.72 12.78 8.68
CA LEU A 90 -7.00 12.82 7.96
C LEU A 90 -8.21 12.85 8.91
N LEU A 91 -8.05 12.40 10.15
CA LEU A 91 -9.13 12.42 11.13
C LEU A 91 -9.61 13.85 11.39
N GLY A 92 -10.93 14.00 11.52
CA GLY A 92 -11.60 15.27 11.70
C GLY A 92 -11.68 16.14 10.44
N THR A 93 -11.19 15.67 9.29
CA THR A 93 -11.33 16.40 8.02
C THR A 93 -12.80 16.47 7.62
N VAL A 94 -13.30 17.69 7.41
CA VAL A 94 -14.69 17.91 7.00
C VAL A 94 -14.86 17.76 5.49
N SER A 95 -16.01 17.30 5.07
CA SER A 95 -16.37 17.08 3.67
C SER A 95 -16.26 18.32 2.78
N ASP A 96 -16.31 19.50 3.38
CA ASP A 96 -16.18 20.80 2.69
C ASP A 96 -14.78 21.07 2.13
N VAL A 97 -13.76 20.38 2.62
CA VAL A 97 -12.38 20.53 2.12
C VAL A 97 -12.25 20.11 0.64
N ALA A 98 -13.00 19.09 0.23
CA ALA A 98 -13.05 18.64 -1.16
C ALA A 98 -14.46 18.14 -1.53
N PRO A 99 -15.41 19.04 -1.76
CA PRO A 99 -16.81 18.69 -1.97
C PRO A 99 -17.05 17.70 -3.10
N ILE A 100 -16.32 17.81 -4.21
CA ILE A 100 -16.42 16.89 -5.35
C ILE A 100 -16.13 15.45 -4.90
N LEU A 101 -15.12 15.25 -4.06
CA LEU A 101 -14.75 13.92 -3.58
C LEU A 101 -15.76 13.40 -2.55
N TRP A 102 -16.11 14.23 -1.58
CA TRP A 102 -16.80 13.77 -0.38
C TRP A 102 -18.32 13.97 -0.38
N GLN A 103 -18.84 15.01 -1.07
CA GLN A 103 -20.26 15.34 -1.07
C GLN A 103 -20.97 14.95 -2.37
N HIS A 104 -20.30 15.11 -3.52
CA HIS A 104 -20.95 14.97 -4.84
C HIS A 104 -20.73 13.60 -5.50
N GLY A 105 -20.18 12.62 -4.78
CA GLY A 105 -20.23 11.20 -5.16
C GLY A 105 -19.03 10.67 -5.92
N ALA A 106 -17.92 11.43 -6.05
CA ALA A 106 -16.71 10.86 -6.62
C ALA A 106 -16.14 9.72 -5.75
N LEU A 107 -16.14 9.91 -4.41
CA LEU A 107 -15.78 8.87 -3.44
C LEU A 107 -16.91 8.58 -2.45
N ALA A 108 -17.62 9.60 -2.00
CA ALA A 108 -18.69 9.46 -1.03
C ALA A 108 -19.82 10.49 -1.28
N ARG A 109 -20.91 10.37 -0.54
CA ARG A 109 -22.05 11.30 -0.54
C ARG A 109 -22.34 11.75 0.89
N LEU A 110 -21.34 12.41 1.52
CA LEU A 110 -21.44 12.98 2.84
C LEU A 110 -22.24 14.28 2.80
N LYS A 111 -22.87 14.63 3.90
CA LYS A 111 -23.50 15.93 4.06
C LYS A 111 -22.43 17.00 4.27
N LYS A 112 -22.78 18.25 3.96
CA LYS A 112 -21.94 19.40 4.24
C LYS A 112 -21.58 19.46 5.73
N GLY A 113 -20.31 19.68 6.06
CA GLY A 113 -19.81 19.72 7.43
C GLY A 113 -19.63 18.35 8.10
N GLU A 114 -20.01 17.24 7.47
CA GLU A 114 -19.79 15.89 7.99
C GLU A 114 -18.30 15.50 7.84
N THR A 115 -17.72 14.83 8.86
CA THR A 115 -16.33 14.38 8.79
C THR A 115 -16.19 13.11 7.95
N ILE A 116 -14.98 12.90 7.37
CA ILE A 116 -14.66 11.72 6.56
C ILE A 116 -14.25 10.50 7.41
N ASP A 117 -14.24 10.61 8.73
CA ASP A 117 -13.67 9.62 9.65
C ASP A 117 -14.19 8.20 9.41
N LYS A 118 -15.51 8.06 9.18
CA LYS A 118 -16.12 6.75 8.87
C LYS A 118 -15.61 6.09 7.61
N LEU A 119 -14.94 6.85 6.72
CA LEU A 119 -14.36 6.35 5.48
C LEU A 119 -12.89 5.91 5.66
N LEU A 120 -12.30 6.15 6.82
CA LEU A 120 -10.89 5.86 7.10
C LEU A 120 -10.68 4.48 7.72
N PHE A 121 -11.74 3.85 8.21
CA PHE A 121 -11.73 2.56 8.91
C PHE A 121 -12.54 1.49 8.17
N ASN A 122 -12.56 0.27 8.74
CA ASN A 122 -13.37 -0.85 8.27
C ASN A 122 -13.16 -1.21 6.80
N GLY A 123 -11.95 -1.05 6.27
CA GLY A 123 -11.62 -1.39 4.89
C GLY A 123 -12.23 -0.49 3.82
N TYR A 124 -12.90 0.60 4.16
CA TYR A 124 -13.43 1.53 3.16
C TYR A 124 -12.33 2.19 2.33
N SER A 125 -11.24 2.59 2.98
CA SER A 125 -10.02 3.08 2.36
C SER A 125 -8.83 2.24 2.77
N THR A 126 -7.76 2.32 2.00
CA THR A 126 -6.49 1.65 2.29
C THR A 126 -5.39 2.66 2.56
N ILE A 127 -4.38 2.26 3.33
CA ILE A 127 -3.11 2.98 3.43
C ILE A 127 -1.99 2.01 3.06
N SER A 128 -0.99 2.45 2.29
CA SER A 128 -0.09 1.53 1.63
C SER A 128 1.34 1.59 2.16
N LEU A 129 1.86 0.42 2.53
CA LEU A 129 3.28 0.20 2.73
C LEU A 129 3.92 -0.03 1.37
N GLY A 130 4.58 0.98 0.83
CA GLY A 130 5.34 0.90 -0.41
C GLY A 130 6.68 0.20 -0.21
N TYR A 131 7.19 -0.44 -1.23
CA TYR A 131 8.56 -0.95 -1.26
C TYR A 131 9.24 -0.60 -2.57
N ALA A 132 10.58 -0.48 -2.52
CA ALA A 132 11.42 -0.20 -3.66
C ALA A 132 12.77 -0.91 -3.52
N GLY A 133 13.38 -1.28 -4.66
CA GLY A 133 14.73 -1.85 -4.69
C GLY A 133 14.81 -3.33 -4.33
N LEU A 134 13.76 -4.12 -4.59
CA LEU A 134 13.75 -5.57 -4.28
C LEU A 134 14.84 -6.34 -5.05
N CYS A 135 15.05 -6.03 -6.33
CA CYS A 135 16.09 -6.67 -7.14
C CYS A 135 17.49 -6.33 -6.61
N GLU A 136 17.75 -5.06 -6.40
CA GLU A 136 19.03 -4.54 -5.92
C GLU A 136 19.36 -5.06 -4.52
N MET A 137 18.37 -5.16 -3.66
CA MET A 137 18.49 -5.80 -2.34
C MET A 137 18.93 -7.26 -2.47
N CYS A 138 18.30 -8.03 -3.35
CA CYS A 138 18.69 -9.42 -3.60
C CYS A 138 20.14 -9.51 -4.10
N VAL A 139 20.53 -8.67 -5.06
CA VAL A 139 21.91 -8.63 -5.58
C VAL A 139 22.90 -8.28 -4.48
N ARG A 140 22.58 -7.30 -3.62
CA ARG A 140 23.46 -6.89 -2.52
C ARG A 140 23.66 -7.98 -1.48
N MET A 141 22.60 -8.74 -1.16
CA MET A 141 22.62 -9.76 -0.11
C MET A 141 23.11 -11.13 -0.59
N THR A 142 22.82 -11.50 -1.85
CA THR A 142 23.10 -12.86 -2.37
C THR A 142 24.07 -12.90 -3.56
N GLY A 143 24.43 -11.75 -4.11
CA GLY A 143 25.17 -11.63 -5.35
C GLY A 143 24.37 -11.96 -6.62
N LYS A 144 23.06 -12.25 -6.48
CA LYS A 144 22.19 -12.71 -7.58
C LYS A 144 20.87 -11.96 -7.59
N THR A 145 20.27 -11.85 -8.78
CA THR A 145 18.97 -11.19 -8.95
C THR A 145 17.82 -12.00 -8.34
N HIS A 146 16.68 -11.36 -8.11
CA HIS A 146 15.44 -12.01 -7.63
C HIS A 146 14.87 -13.07 -8.60
N THR A 147 15.40 -13.19 -9.82
CA THR A 147 15.02 -14.23 -10.79
C THR A 147 15.80 -15.52 -10.61
N SER A 148 16.92 -15.50 -9.88
CA SER A 148 17.69 -16.70 -9.51
C SER A 148 16.99 -17.45 -8.36
N PRO A 149 17.25 -18.77 -8.20
CA PRO A 149 16.62 -19.54 -7.10
C PRO A 149 16.88 -18.93 -5.71
N GLU A 150 18.12 -18.53 -5.42
CA GLU A 150 18.52 -17.97 -4.12
C GLU A 150 17.96 -16.58 -3.91
N GLY A 151 18.06 -15.68 -4.91
CA GLY A 151 17.48 -14.34 -4.84
C GLY A 151 15.97 -14.37 -4.77
N LYS A 152 15.32 -15.31 -5.49
CA LYS A 152 13.86 -15.51 -5.41
C LYS A 152 13.41 -15.90 -4.02
N LYS A 153 14.16 -16.81 -3.36
CA LYS A 153 13.84 -17.23 -2.00
C LYS A 153 13.82 -16.02 -1.05
N LEU A 154 14.90 -15.24 -1.02
CA LEU A 154 14.99 -14.04 -0.18
C LEU A 154 13.91 -13.01 -0.54
N ALA A 155 13.65 -12.77 -1.83
CA ALA A 155 12.62 -11.86 -2.28
C ALA A 155 11.23 -12.25 -1.76
N LEU A 156 10.87 -13.53 -1.83
CA LEU A 156 9.59 -14.04 -1.35
C LEU A 156 9.49 -13.94 0.18
N GLU A 157 10.55 -14.23 0.92
CA GLU A 157 10.59 -14.08 2.37
C GLU A 157 10.36 -12.63 2.79
N VAL A 158 11.02 -11.67 2.12
CA VAL A 158 10.81 -10.24 2.36
C VAL A 158 9.37 -9.84 2.05
N MET A 159 8.84 -10.22 0.88
CA MET A 159 7.47 -9.90 0.50
C MET A 159 6.44 -10.51 1.47
N GLN A 160 6.68 -11.73 1.94
CA GLN A 160 5.84 -12.37 2.96
C GLN A 160 5.87 -11.56 4.27
N LYS A 161 7.06 -11.15 4.72
CA LYS A 161 7.21 -10.34 5.93
C LYS A 161 6.46 -9.01 5.84
N LEU A 162 6.51 -8.32 4.67
CA LEU A 162 5.75 -7.08 4.46
C LEU A 162 4.23 -7.33 4.55
N ASN A 163 3.76 -8.40 3.92
CA ASN A 163 2.33 -8.77 3.97
C ASN A 163 1.87 -9.13 5.39
N ASP A 164 2.68 -9.89 6.12
CA ASP A 164 2.34 -10.32 7.48
C ASP A 164 2.26 -9.12 8.43
N LYS A 165 3.19 -8.15 8.29
CA LYS A 165 3.12 -6.89 9.04
C LYS A 165 1.88 -6.06 8.70
N CYS A 166 1.51 -5.96 7.44
CA CYS A 166 0.28 -5.28 7.05
C CYS A 166 -0.97 -5.94 7.66
N LYS A 167 -1.01 -7.28 7.75
CA LYS A 167 -2.10 -8.01 8.40
C LYS A 167 -2.13 -7.75 9.91
N GLU A 168 -0.97 -7.87 10.57
CA GLU A 168 -0.82 -7.60 12.02
C GLU A 168 -1.34 -6.21 12.38
N TRP A 169 -0.91 -5.17 11.67
CA TRP A 169 -1.36 -3.79 11.90
C TRP A 169 -2.85 -3.61 11.63
N LYS A 170 -3.36 -4.23 10.57
CA LYS A 170 -4.78 -4.19 10.24
C LYS A 170 -5.66 -4.78 11.34
N GLU A 171 -5.28 -5.95 11.87
CA GLU A 171 -6.00 -6.62 12.95
C GLU A 171 -5.98 -5.81 14.25
N ALA A 172 -4.83 -5.17 14.55
CA ALA A 172 -4.66 -4.36 15.74
C ALA A 172 -5.43 -3.03 15.70
N GLU A 173 -5.57 -2.41 14.52
CA GLU A 173 -5.97 -1.00 14.40
C GLU A 173 -7.25 -0.77 13.59
N ASN A 174 -7.79 -1.81 12.95
CA ASN A 174 -8.95 -1.70 12.06
C ASN A 174 -8.75 -0.70 10.90
N ILE A 175 -7.49 -0.55 10.46
CA ILE A 175 -7.08 0.24 9.29
C ILE A 175 -6.61 -0.72 8.21
N SER A 176 -7.08 -0.56 6.98
CA SER A 176 -6.68 -1.43 5.86
C SER A 176 -5.27 -1.08 5.37
N TYR A 177 -4.28 -1.79 5.87
CA TYR A 177 -2.92 -1.73 5.36
C TYR A 177 -2.75 -2.65 4.15
N SER A 178 -2.01 -2.19 3.13
CA SER A 178 -1.71 -2.97 1.93
C SER A 178 -0.28 -2.79 1.47
N VAL A 179 0.32 -3.83 0.92
CA VAL A 179 1.64 -3.73 0.29
C VAL A 179 1.50 -3.12 -1.10
N TYR A 180 2.44 -2.25 -1.48
CA TYR A 180 2.40 -1.48 -2.72
C TYR A 180 3.76 -1.43 -3.42
N GLY A 181 3.82 -1.87 -4.68
CA GLY A 181 5.00 -1.69 -5.51
C GLY A 181 5.14 -0.23 -5.93
N THR A 182 5.97 0.54 -5.24
CA THR A 182 6.08 1.99 -5.48
C THR A 182 6.62 2.29 -6.87
N PRO A 183 5.95 3.15 -7.68
CA PRO A 183 6.50 3.68 -8.91
C PRO A 183 7.78 4.49 -8.64
N MET A 184 8.80 4.33 -9.49
CA MET A 184 10.15 4.78 -9.20
C MET A 184 10.56 6.11 -9.89
N GLU A 185 9.64 6.86 -10.47
CA GLU A 185 9.98 8.04 -11.30
C GLU A 185 10.91 9.04 -10.60
N SER A 186 10.53 9.53 -9.42
CA SER A 186 11.36 10.47 -8.65
C SER A 186 11.98 9.87 -7.39
N THR A 187 11.51 8.71 -6.98
CA THR A 187 11.90 8.06 -5.73
C THR A 187 13.33 7.53 -5.80
N THR A 188 13.75 7.02 -6.97
CA THR A 188 15.12 6.54 -7.21
C THR A 188 16.17 7.61 -6.90
N TYR A 189 15.97 8.83 -7.42
CA TYR A 189 16.88 9.93 -7.14
C TYR A 189 16.96 10.28 -5.66
N LYS A 190 15.80 10.35 -4.99
CA LYS A 190 15.74 10.65 -3.56
C LYS A 190 16.45 9.58 -2.73
N PHE A 191 16.23 8.32 -3.04
CA PHE A 191 16.87 7.22 -2.33
C PHE A 191 18.38 7.17 -2.57
N ALA A 192 18.83 7.34 -3.82
CA ALA A 192 20.26 7.39 -4.14
C ALA A 192 20.99 8.55 -3.46
N LYS A 193 20.30 9.66 -3.21
CA LYS A 193 20.89 10.81 -2.50
C LYS A 193 21.07 10.55 -0.99
N CYS A 194 20.36 9.59 -0.42
CA CYS A 194 20.39 9.25 1.00
C CYS A 194 21.31 8.06 1.31
N LEU A 195 21.85 7.38 0.29
CA LEU A 195 22.87 6.33 0.43
C LEU A 195 24.26 6.93 0.46
#